data_38722bf2e0f992f45e736d687caff651
#
_entry.id   38722bf2e0f992f45e736d687caff651
#
_cell.length_a   1.000
_cell.length_b   1.000
_cell.length_c   1.000
_cell.angle_alpha   90.00
_cell.angle_beta   90.00
_cell.angle_gamma   90.00
#
_symmetry.space_group_name_H-M   'P 1'
#
loop_
_entity.id
_entity.type
_entity.pdbx_description
1 polymer ?
#
loop_
_entity_poly.entity_id
_entity_poly.type
_entity_poly.pdbx_seq_one_letter_code
_entity_poly.pdbx_strand_id
1 'polypeptide(L)'
;MKKNLYILVLQLVAALVLTTACDDFLDKTPKNTVDPNTNVTDDVAVAMANACYRTLQSSNMYNMRIWTLDILAGNSEVGAGGGTDGLETVQAANFVAQSDNGMALYMWRSPWVGIGQCNILIEALEGKDLLAGSLSERSLGEAYFLRAHYYYVLARLYGGLPLRLKPFNPSESSAIARASLEETYELIIADCLRAIDRLPAKSELDDNNVGRATKDAALTMLADVYLTLAPNHPDYYQKVNDLCDQVTDLGYDLNASTYENNFDARINNGPESIFEVQYSGNTEYDFWGNNPQSSWLSTFMGPRNSDFVAGSYGWNQPTEEFMNQYEEGDKRKDVTVFYEGCPDYEGKPYKSSYSYTGYNVRKFLVSKSISPEFNTNPANFVVYRYAQVLLTKAEALNEMGQTAQAARPLNIVRQRAGLPTVSGSLSQAEMREKIIHERRMELAFEGHRWFDLIRLENGEYALRFLHNIGKSHVTKDRLLLPIPQTEIDANSLMTQNPGY
;
A
#
# COMPACT_ATOMS: atom_id res chain seq x y z
N MET A 1 -0.03 -26.92 -76.49
CA MET A 1 0.53 -27.63 -75.35
C MET A 1 1.70 -26.90 -74.66
N LYS A 2 2.69 -26.37 -75.38
CA LYS A 2 3.84 -25.67 -74.70
C LYS A 2 3.49 -24.43 -73.88
N LYS A 3 2.51 -23.60 -74.31
CA LYS A 3 2.09 -22.35 -73.64
C LYS A 3 1.43 -22.63 -72.29
N ASN A 4 0.65 -23.70 -72.18
CA ASN A 4 -0.04 -24.05 -70.90
C ASN A 4 0.93 -24.65 -69.89
N LEU A 5 2.00 -25.30 -70.33
CA LEU A 5 3.03 -25.84 -69.48
C LEU A 5 3.86 -24.73 -68.81
N TYR A 6 4.16 -23.63 -69.56
CA TYR A 6 4.86 -22.47 -68.99
C TYR A 6 4.03 -21.72 -67.95
N ILE A 7 2.72 -21.63 -68.14
CA ILE A 7 1.83 -20.99 -67.16
C ILE A 7 1.74 -21.84 -65.90
N LEU A 8 1.68 -23.15 -66.02
CA LEU A 8 1.62 -24.05 -64.85
C LEU A 8 2.95 -24.05 -64.06
N VAL A 9 4.09 -23.99 -64.74
CA VAL A 9 5.39 -23.87 -64.11
C VAL A 9 5.55 -22.52 -63.42
N LEU A 10 5.08 -21.42 -64.03
CA LEU A 10 5.13 -20.09 -63.40
C LEU A 10 4.22 -20.01 -62.13
N GLN A 11 3.06 -20.66 -62.19
CA GLN A 11 2.17 -20.72 -61.01
C GLN A 11 2.75 -21.58 -59.90
N LEU A 12 3.45 -22.68 -60.22
CA LEU A 12 4.12 -23.54 -59.23
C LEU A 12 5.30 -22.82 -58.57
N VAL A 13 6.09 -22.06 -59.35
CA VAL A 13 7.22 -21.27 -58.82
C VAL A 13 6.69 -20.11 -58.00
N ALA A 14 5.62 -19.42 -58.39
CA ALA A 14 5.00 -18.37 -57.59
C ALA A 14 4.42 -18.91 -56.25
N ALA A 15 3.83 -20.12 -56.26
CA ALA A 15 3.36 -20.78 -55.05
C ALA A 15 4.51 -21.18 -54.08
N LEU A 16 5.65 -21.66 -54.62
CA LEU A 16 6.82 -22.01 -53.83
C LEU A 16 7.48 -20.75 -53.19
N VAL A 17 7.50 -19.61 -53.87
CA VAL A 17 8.09 -18.36 -53.32
C VAL A 17 7.21 -17.78 -52.24
N LEU A 18 5.90 -18.03 -52.26
CA LEU A 18 4.96 -17.54 -51.21
C LEU A 18 5.04 -18.40 -49.91
N THR A 19 5.62 -19.59 -49.92
CA THR A 19 5.73 -20.45 -48.75
C THR A 19 7.02 -20.23 -47.94
N THR A 20 8.01 -19.53 -48.48
CA THR A 20 9.29 -19.28 -47.80
C THR A 20 9.43 -17.88 -47.19
N ALA A 21 8.38 -17.03 -47.29
CA ALA A 21 8.48 -15.61 -46.91
C ALA A 21 7.88 -15.26 -45.53
N CYS A 22 7.47 -16.24 -44.73
CA CYS A 22 6.64 -15.93 -43.55
C CYS A 22 7.22 -16.27 -42.17
N ASP A 23 8.35 -16.93 -42.04
CA ASP A 23 8.88 -17.30 -40.72
C ASP A 23 9.46 -16.08 -39.98
N ASP A 24 10.25 -15.25 -40.64
CA ASP A 24 10.88 -14.05 -40.01
C ASP A 24 9.90 -12.89 -39.78
N PHE A 25 8.71 -12.90 -40.38
CA PHE A 25 7.71 -11.82 -40.21
C PHE A 25 6.79 -12.06 -38.99
N LEU A 26 6.63 -13.32 -38.59
CA LEU A 26 5.82 -13.72 -37.44
C LEU A 26 6.62 -13.82 -36.14
N ASP A 27 7.93 -14.00 -36.19
CA ASP A 27 8.85 -14.00 -35.05
C ASP A 27 9.33 -12.58 -34.68
N LYS A 28 8.41 -11.64 -34.59
CA LYS A 28 8.71 -10.38 -33.96
C LYS A 28 8.64 -10.57 -32.44
N THR A 29 9.79 -10.77 -31.82
CA THR A 29 9.89 -10.54 -30.38
C THR A 29 9.33 -9.15 -30.05
N PRO A 30 8.35 -9.04 -29.16
CA PRO A 30 7.81 -7.75 -28.77
C PRO A 30 8.97 -6.87 -28.29
N LYS A 31 9.13 -5.67 -28.83
CA LYS A 31 10.24 -4.76 -28.50
C LYS A 31 10.33 -4.38 -27.01
N ASN A 32 9.40 -4.81 -26.19
CA ASN A 32 9.26 -4.53 -24.76
C ASN A 32 9.35 -5.80 -23.88
N THR A 33 9.74 -6.96 -24.43
CA THR A 33 10.03 -8.16 -23.63
C THR A 33 11.53 -8.33 -23.58
N VAL A 34 12.08 -8.38 -22.38
CA VAL A 34 13.45 -8.84 -22.17
C VAL A 34 13.45 -10.34 -22.48
N ASP A 35 14.23 -10.77 -23.48
CA ASP A 35 14.43 -12.21 -23.75
C ASP A 35 15.02 -12.84 -22.48
N PRO A 36 14.41 -13.88 -21.90
CA PRO A 36 14.95 -14.56 -20.72
C PRO A 36 16.39 -15.08 -20.89
N ASN A 37 16.83 -15.26 -22.14
CA ASN A 37 18.19 -15.66 -22.48
C ASN A 37 19.16 -14.46 -22.60
N THR A 38 18.67 -13.22 -22.52
CA THR A 38 19.53 -12.04 -22.54
C THR A 38 20.28 -11.95 -21.21
N ASN A 39 21.58 -11.69 -21.31
CA ASN A 39 22.39 -11.46 -20.11
C ASN A 39 21.91 -10.15 -19.45
N VAL A 40 21.17 -10.25 -18.33
CA VAL A 40 20.64 -9.09 -17.61
C VAL A 40 21.83 -8.39 -16.95
N THR A 41 22.16 -7.20 -17.43
CA THR A 41 23.16 -6.33 -16.80
C THR A 41 22.55 -5.62 -15.59
N ASP A 42 23.39 -5.05 -14.73
CA ASP A 42 22.95 -4.27 -13.57
C ASP A 42 22.00 -3.13 -13.94
N ASP A 43 22.30 -2.39 -15.03
CA ASP A 43 21.41 -1.31 -15.50
C ASP A 43 20.03 -1.83 -15.94
N VAL A 44 19.98 -2.96 -16.61
CA VAL A 44 18.73 -3.61 -17.01
C VAL A 44 17.96 -4.09 -15.79
N ALA A 45 18.64 -4.69 -14.81
CA ALA A 45 18.03 -5.11 -13.55
C ALA A 45 17.39 -3.94 -12.80
N VAL A 46 18.09 -2.81 -12.70
CA VAL A 46 17.57 -1.57 -12.09
C VAL A 46 16.35 -1.04 -12.85
N ALA A 47 16.38 -1.03 -14.17
CA ALA A 47 15.25 -0.59 -14.99
C ALA A 47 14.01 -1.49 -14.78
N MET A 48 14.20 -2.82 -14.68
CA MET A 48 13.14 -3.77 -14.37
C MET A 48 12.60 -3.57 -12.93
N ALA A 49 13.48 -3.32 -11.96
CA ALA A 49 13.07 -3.01 -10.59
C ALA A 49 12.22 -1.72 -10.54
N ASN A 50 12.58 -0.68 -11.28
CA ASN A 50 11.79 0.55 -11.37
C ASN A 50 10.36 0.27 -11.89
N ALA A 51 10.19 -0.68 -12.82
CA ALA A 51 8.87 -1.10 -13.28
C ALA A 51 8.04 -1.76 -12.16
N CYS A 52 8.68 -2.46 -11.21
CA CYS A 52 8.00 -3.05 -10.05
C CYS A 52 7.43 -1.97 -9.10
N TYR A 53 8.11 -0.84 -8.90
CA TYR A 53 7.64 0.27 -8.05
C TYR A 53 6.46 1.04 -8.63
N ARG A 54 6.38 1.11 -9.96
CA ARG A 54 5.43 1.98 -10.65
C ARG A 54 3.97 1.79 -10.20
N THR A 55 3.58 0.57 -9.91
CA THR A 55 2.22 0.24 -9.46
C THR A 55 1.84 0.92 -8.13
N LEU A 56 2.80 1.17 -7.25
CA LEU A 56 2.54 1.87 -5.99
C LEU A 56 1.99 3.28 -6.21
N GLN A 57 2.43 3.97 -7.28
CA GLN A 57 2.00 5.32 -7.63
C GLN A 57 0.59 5.35 -8.27
N SER A 58 -0.03 4.21 -8.55
CA SER A 58 -1.35 4.13 -9.16
C SER A 58 -2.41 4.82 -8.31
N SER A 59 -3.36 5.51 -8.98
CA SER A 59 -4.58 6.03 -8.36
C SER A 59 -5.40 4.94 -7.65
N ASN A 60 -5.26 3.69 -8.08
CA ASN A 60 -5.94 2.53 -7.49
C ASN A 60 -5.18 1.91 -6.30
N MET A 61 -4.05 2.51 -5.91
CA MET A 61 -3.28 2.16 -4.71
C MET A 61 -3.06 3.41 -3.84
N TYR A 62 -1.81 3.87 -3.68
CA TYR A 62 -1.47 4.91 -2.72
C TYR A 62 -1.80 6.34 -3.18
N ASN A 63 -2.00 6.57 -4.47
CA ASN A 63 -2.26 7.92 -4.97
C ASN A 63 -3.72 8.41 -4.82
N MET A 64 -4.67 7.49 -4.53
CA MET A 64 -6.06 7.84 -4.25
C MET A 64 -6.75 6.82 -3.35
N ARG A 65 -6.87 5.55 -3.77
CA ARG A 65 -7.73 4.54 -3.12
C ARG A 65 -7.32 4.17 -1.69
N ILE A 66 -6.12 4.56 -1.25
CA ILE A 66 -5.66 4.31 0.12
C ILE A 66 -6.63 4.89 1.17
N TRP A 67 -7.29 6.02 0.92
CA TRP A 67 -8.26 6.60 1.84
C TRP A 67 -9.51 5.74 2.06
N THR A 68 -9.81 4.80 1.15
CA THR A 68 -10.93 3.87 1.34
C THR A 68 -10.77 3.07 2.62
N LEU A 69 -9.52 2.77 3.01
CA LEU A 69 -9.22 2.04 4.24
C LEU A 69 -9.61 2.84 5.50
N ASP A 70 -9.46 4.16 5.48
CA ASP A 70 -9.88 5.02 6.60
C ASP A 70 -11.41 5.14 6.65
N ILE A 71 -12.06 5.17 5.49
CA ILE A 71 -13.53 5.21 5.38
C ILE A 71 -14.14 3.88 5.87
N LEU A 72 -13.59 2.74 5.46
CA LEU A 72 -13.98 1.41 5.98
C LEU A 72 -13.80 1.34 7.51
N ALA A 73 -12.70 1.92 8.00
CA ALA A 73 -12.36 1.94 9.42
C ALA A 73 -13.19 2.92 10.26
N GLY A 74 -14.09 3.71 9.66
CA GLY A 74 -14.92 4.68 10.37
C GLY A 74 -14.16 5.94 10.85
N ASN A 75 -12.91 6.15 10.42
CA ASN A 75 -12.19 7.39 10.70
C ASN A 75 -12.73 8.58 9.90
N SER A 76 -13.27 8.29 8.72
CA SER A 76 -13.76 9.30 7.78
C SER A 76 -14.97 8.81 6.98
N GLU A 77 -15.55 9.74 6.23
CA GLU A 77 -16.65 9.51 5.29
C GLU A 77 -16.28 10.04 3.90
N VAL A 78 -17.02 9.60 2.89
CA VAL A 78 -16.95 10.18 1.55
C VAL A 78 -17.60 11.56 1.57
N GLY A 79 -16.80 12.62 1.48
CA GLY A 79 -17.28 13.99 1.63
C GLY A 79 -17.66 14.67 0.33
N ALA A 80 -17.02 14.28 -0.78
CA ALA A 80 -17.21 14.95 -2.06
C ALA A 80 -18.66 14.83 -2.56
N GLY A 81 -19.18 15.94 -3.12
CA GLY A 81 -20.56 15.99 -3.61
C GLY A 81 -21.63 15.74 -2.53
N GLY A 82 -21.32 15.97 -1.24
CA GLY A 82 -22.24 15.67 -0.14
C GLY A 82 -22.46 14.17 0.06
N GLY A 83 -21.43 13.35 -0.23
CA GLY A 83 -21.49 11.90 -0.14
C GLY A 83 -22.06 11.20 -1.39
N THR A 84 -22.26 11.94 -2.48
CA THR A 84 -22.83 11.38 -3.72
C THR A 84 -21.77 11.05 -4.77
N ASP A 85 -20.58 11.65 -4.70
CA ASP A 85 -19.45 11.29 -5.55
C ASP A 85 -18.80 9.99 -5.05
N GLY A 86 -18.44 9.09 -5.97
CA GLY A 86 -17.80 7.82 -5.61
C GLY A 86 -18.75 6.81 -4.95
N LEU A 87 -19.88 6.58 -5.58
CA LEU A 87 -20.90 5.63 -5.10
C LEU A 87 -20.32 4.26 -4.72
N GLU A 88 -19.34 3.77 -5.45
CA GLU A 88 -18.66 2.51 -5.17
C GLU A 88 -17.92 2.52 -3.82
N THR A 89 -17.33 3.66 -3.41
CA THR A 89 -16.69 3.82 -2.10
C THR A 89 -17.75 3.94 -0.99
N VAL A 90 -18.86 4.64 -1.25
CA VAL A 90 -20.00 4.71 -0.32
C VAL A 90 -20.59 3.33 -0.07
N GLN A 91 -20.75 2.51 -1.11
CA GLN A 91 -21.22 1.12 -0.97
C GLN A 91 -20.28 0.28 -0.12
N ALA A 92 -18.96 0.41 -0.33
CA ALA A 92 -17.96 -0.29 0.49
C ALA A 92 -17.98 0.19 1.94
N ALA A 93 -18.02 1.50 2.17
CA ALA A 93 -18.09 2.11 3.50
C ALA A 93 -19.32 1.67 4.30
N ASN A 94 -20.42 1.38 3.62
CA ASN A 94 -21.63 0.86 4.21
C ASN A 94 -21.71 -0.68 4.20
N PHE A 95 -20.66 -1.38 3.76
CA PHE A 95 -20.58 -2.84 3.71
C PHE A 95 -21.70 -3.49 2.88
N VAL A 96 -22.18 -2.79 1.85
CA VAL A 96 -23.20 -3.26 0.89
C VAL A 96 -22.66 -3.45 -0.52
N ALA A 97 -21.34 -3.27 -0.71
CA ALA A 97 -20.67 -3.55 -1.98
C ALA A 97 -20.93 -5.00 -2.44
N GLN A 98 -21.11 -5.19 -3.74
CA GLN A 98 -21.28 -6.50 -4.36
C GLN A 98 -20.09 -6.80 -5.29
N SER A 99 -20.08 -7.97 -5.91
CA SER A 99 -18.96 -8.41 -6.77
C SER A 99 -18.73 -7.55 -8.04
N ASP A 100 -19.68 -6.70 -8.40
CA ASP A 100 -19.61 -5.72 -9.50
C ASP A 100 -19.10 -4.34 -9.05
N ASN A 101 -18.74 -4.18 -7.77
CA ASN A 101 -18.29 -2.90 -7.21
C ASN A 101 -16.96 -2.46 -7.85
N GLY A 102 -16.94 -1.26 -8.45
CA GLY A 102 -15.77 -0.72 -9.16
C GLY A 102 -14.56 -0.47 -8.27
N MET A 103 -14.77 -0.04 -7.01
CA MET A 103 -13.66 0.16 -6.06
C MET A 103 -12.98 -1.17 -5.74
N ALA A 104 -13.75 -2.22 -5.41
CA ALA A 104 -13.20 -3.55 -5.16
C ALA A 104 -12.46 -4.09 -6.40
N LEU A 105 -12.98 -3.88 -7.61
CA LEU A 105 -12.31 -4.27 -8.85
C LEU A 105 -10.96 -3.58 -9.05
N TYR A 106 -10.89 -2.27 -8.85
CA TYR A 106 -9.65 -1.52 -9.09
C TYR A 106 -8.59 -1.81 -8.03
N MET A 107 -8.97 -1.95 -6.76
CA MET A 107 -8.05 -2.34 -5.68
C MET A 107 -7.56 -3.79 -5.83
N TRP A 108 -8.34 -4.66 -6.48
CA TRP A 108 -7.90 -6.00 -6.87
C TRP A 108 -6.87 -5.94 -8.01
N ARG A 109 -7.19 -5.29 -9.12
CA ARG A 109 -6.39 -5.35 -10.35
C ARG A 109 -5.03 -4.69 -10.25
N SER A 110 -4.94 -3.58 -9.55
CA SER A 110 -3.72 -2.80 -9.54
C SER A 110 -2.51 -3.58 -8.96
N PRO A 111 -2.59 -4.25 -7.79
CA PRO A 111 -1.46 -5.02 -7.27
C PRO A 111 -1.00 -6.15 -8.20
N TRP A 112 -1.91 -6.78 -8.98
CA TRP A 112 -1.54 -7.83 -9.92
C TRP A 112 -0.63 -7.36 -11.04
N VAL A 113 -0.74 -6.09 -11.45
CA VAL A 113 0.21 -5.49 -12.41
C VAL A 113 1.61 -5.45 -11.79
N GLY A 114 1.73 -5.04 -10.53
CA GLY A 114 3.00 -5.03 -9.80
C GLY A 114 3.58 -6.42 -9.61
N ILE A 115 2.76 -7.40 -9.22
CA ILE A 115 3.16 -8.82 -9.10
C ILE A 115 3.72 -9.33 -10.44
N GLY A 116 3.08 -9.00 -11.56
CA GLY A 116 3.54 -9.38 -12.89
C GLY A 116 4.94 -8.84 -13.20
N GLN A 117 5.21 -7.56 -12.89
CA GLN A 117 6.53 -6.95 -13.08
C GLN A 117 7.58 -7.61 -12.16
N CYS A 118 7.25 -7.85 -10.90
CA CYS A 118 8.14 -8.54 -9.97
C CYS A 118 8.47 -9.96 -10.46
N ASN A 119 7.50 -10.71 -10.96
CA ASN A 119 7.73 -12.06 -11.48
C ASN A 119 8.69 -12.06 -12.68
N ILE A 120 8.58 -11.06 -13.58
CA ILE A 120 9.50 -10.93 -14.73
C ILE A 120 10.95 -10.72 -14.23
N LEU A 121 11.15 -9.84 -13.27
CA LEU A 121 12.48 -9.58 -12.71
C LEU A 121 13.03 -10.79 -11.93
N ILE A 122 12.19 -11.42 -11.12
CA ILE A 122 12.58 -12.62 -10.35
C ILE A 122 12.99 -13.73 -11.32
N GLU A 123 12.18 -14.05 -12.34
CA GLU A 123 12.52 -15.09 -13.32
C GLU A 123 13.82 -14.78 -14.06
N ALA A 124 14.07 -13.50 -14.34
CA ALA A 124 15.28 -13.07 -15.04
C ALA A 124 16.57 -13.20 -14.20
N LEU A 125 16.49 -13.13 -12.88
CA LEU A 125 17.66 -13.10 -11.98
C LEU A 125 17.77 -14.29 -11.02
N GLU A 126 16.66 -14.93 -10.64
CA GLU A 126 16.69 -16.03 -9.67
C GLU A 126 17.49 -17.22 -10.20
N GLY A 127 18.31 -17.82 -9.34
CA GLY A 127 19.18 -18.94 -9.70
C GLY A 127 20.43 -18.57 -10.48
N LYS A 128 20.65 -17.27 -10.78
CA LYS A 128 21.91 -16.79 -11.35
C LYS A 128 22.94 -16.55 -10.25
N ASP A 129 24.22 -16.69 -10.60
CA ASP A 129 25.34 -16.38 -9.72
C ASP A 129 25.54 -14.85 -9.70
N LEU A 130 24.81 -14.17 -8.81
CA LEU A 130 24.85 -12.74 -8.65
C LEU A 130 25.98 -12.36 -7.67
N LEU A 131 26.74 -11.32 -8.01
CA LEU A 131 27.75 -10.80 -7.11
C LEU A 131 27.06 -10.14 -5.89
N ALA A 132 27.50 -10.52 -4.69
CA ALA A 132 27.01 -9.95 -3.45
C ALA A 132 27.16 -8.42 -3.42
N GLY A 133 26.09 -7.70 -3.09
CA GLY A 133 26.04 -6.24 -3.09
C GLY A 133 25.92 -5.59 -4.48
N SER A 134 25.79 -6.39 -5.57
CA SER A 134 25.56 -5.83 -6.91
C SER A 134 24.17 -5.19 -7.03
N LEU A 135 23.99 -4.34 -8.06
CA LEU A 135 22.70 -3.75 -8.36
C LEU A 135 21.67 -4.80 -8.78
N SER A 136 22.11 -5.88 -9.42
CA SER A 136 21.24 -7.01 -9.79
C SER A 136 20.74 -7.76 -8.55
N GLU A 137 21.60 -8.03 -7.56
CA GLU A 137 21.19 -8.68 -6.31
C GLU A 137 20.22 -7.81 -5.53
N ARG A 138 20.51 -6.50 -5.41
CA ARG A 138 19.58 -5.56 -4.79
C ARG A 138 18.25 -5.51 -5.52
N SER A 139 18.24 -5.42 -6.85
CA SER A 139 17.03 -5.40 -7.67
C SER A 139 16.17 -6.65 -7.47
N LEU A 140 16.81 -7.81 -7.32
CA LEU A 140 16.11 -9.05 -6.98
C LEU A 140 15.47 -8.97 -5.57
N GLY A 141 16.18 -8.42 -4.59
CA GLY A 141 15.66 -8.15 -3.24
C GLY A 141 14.46 -7.19 -3.27
N GLU A 142 14.55 -6.11 -4.06
CA GLU A 142 13.45 -5.16 -4.28
C GLU A 142 12.21 -5.83 -4.89
N ALA A 143 12.40 -6.73 -5.86
CA ALA A 143 11.30 -7.47 -6.47
C ALA A 143 10.59 -8.40 -5.47
N TYR A 144 11.34 -9.09 -4.60
CA TYR A 144 10.75 -9.90 -3.55
C TYR A 144 9.98 -9.07 -2.53
N PHE A 145 10.54 -7.94 -2.06
CA PHE A 145 9.85 -7.02 -1.15
C PHE A 145 8.54 -6.52 -1.76
N LEU A 146 8.57 -6.04 -3.00
CA LEU A 146 7.41 -5.48 -3.66
C LEU A 146 6.35 -6.54 -3.97
N ARG A 147 6.75 -7.75 -4.37
CA ARG A 147 5.81 -8.86 -4.58
C ARG A 147 5.12 -9.25 -3.28
N ALA A 148 5.87 -9.39 -2.20
CA ALA A 148 5.31 -9.61 -0.86
C ALA A 148 4.34 -8.50 -0.47
N HIS A 149 4.70 -7.24 -0.71
CA HIS A 149 3.86 -6.08 -0.40
C HIS A 149 2.52 -6.12 -1.17
N TYR A 150 2.53 -6.40 -2.47
CA TYR A 150 1.33 -6.50 -3.28
C TYR A 150 0.44 -7.67 -2.84
N TYR A 151 1.01 -8.84 -2.58
CA TYR A 151 0.28 -9.97 -2.03
C TYR A 151 -0.29 -9.67 -0.65
N TYR A 152 0.43 -8.96 0.20
CA TYR A 152 -0.01 -8.59 1.54
C TYR A 152 -1.20 -7.62 1.53
N VAL A 153 -1.20 -6.63 0.63
CA VAL A 153 -2.37 -5.76 0.42
C VAL A 153 -3.58 -6.58 -0.03
N LEU A 154 -3.41 -7.44 -1.03
CA LEU A 154 -4.49 -8.29 -1.55
C LEU A 154 -5.02 -9.28 -0.51
N ALA A 155 -4.14 -9.95 0.23
CA ALA A 155 -4.54 -10.94 1.23
C ALA A 155 -5.41 -10.33 2.34
N ARG A 156 -5.03 -9.14 2.81
CA ARG A 156 -5.79 -8.43 3.85
C ARG A 156 -7.15 -7.91 3.37
N LEU A 157 -7.29 -7.64 2.07
CA LEU A 157 -8.55 -7.14 1.50
C LEU A 157 -9.47 -8.26 1.02
N TYR A 158 -8.92 -9.37 0.49
CA TYR A 158 -9.70 -10.39 -0.24
C TYR A 158 -9.53 -11.81 0.30
N GLY A 159 -8.66 -12.04 1.27
CA GLY A 159 -8.38 -13.38 1.77
C GLY A 159 -7.40 -14.17 0.92
N GLY A 160 -7.56 -15.49 0.80
CA GLY A 160 -6.70 -16.35 -0.02
C GLY A 160 -6.69 -15.96 -1.50
N LEU A 161 -5.56 -16.17 -2.19
CA LEU A 161 -5.29 -15.61 -3.52
C LEU A 161 -4.76 -16.67 -4.49
N PRO A 162 -4.95 -16.52 -5.81
CA PRO A 162 -4.19 -17.30 -6.79
C PRO A 162 -2.70 -16.97 -6.67
N LEU A 163 -1.84 -17.95 -6.41
CA LEU A 163 -0.40 -17.74 -6.30
C LEU A 163 0.25 -17.72 -7.67
N ARG A 164 0.34 -16.56 -8.31
CA ARG A 164 1.01 -16.35 -9.59
C ARG A 164 2.48 -16.02 -9.34
N LEU A 165 3.37 -16.99 -9.59
CA LEU A 165 4.80 -16.88 -9.29
C LEU A 165 5.67 -16.77 -10.55
N LYS A 166 5.04 -16.85 -11.74
CA LYS A 166 5.71 -16.75 -13.04
C LYS A 166 5.12 -15.60 -13.85
N PRO A 167 5.86 -15.02 -14.79
CA PRO A 167 5.34 -14.11 -15.78
C PRO A 167 4.13 -14.70 -16.51
N PHE A 168 3.23 -13.84 -16.96
CA PHE A 168 2.10 -14.25 -17.77
C PHE A 168 2.59 -14.78 -19.14
N ASN A 169 2.21 -16.02 -19.46
CA ASN A 169 2.46 -16.64 -20.76
C ASN A 169 1.11 -16.85 -21.46
N PRO A 170 0.84 -16.17 -22.59
CA PRO A 170 -0.43 -16.31 -23.30
C PRO A 170 -0.69 -17.69 -23.89
N SER A 171 0.34 -18.54 -24.03
CA SER A 171 0.21 -19.94 -24.49
C SER A 171 -0.21 -20.91 -23.41
N GLU A 172 -0.20 -20.49 -22.13
CA GLU A 172 -0.55 -21.31 -20.98
C GLU A 172 -1.93 -20.92 -20.42
N SER A 173 -2.58 -21.85 -19.73
CA SER A 173 -3.83 -21.54 -19.03
C SER A 173 -3.56 -20.53 -17.94
N SER A 174 -4.31 -19.42 -17.95
CA SER A 174 -4.27 -18.42 -16.89
C SER A 174 -5.13 -18.78 -15.66
N ALA A 175 -5.90 -19.87 -15.73
CA ALA A 175 -6.77 -20.30 -14.65
C ALA A 175 -5.94 -20.95 -13.52
N ILE A 176 -5.92 -20.29 -12.37
CA ILE A 176 -5.25 -20.77 -11.16
C ILE A 176 -6.26 -20.68 -10.02
N ALA A 177 -6.43 -21.78 -9.27
CA ALA A 177 -7.29 -21.78 -8.09
C ALA A 177 -6.77 -20.83 -7.01
N ARG A 178 -7.66 -20.33 -6.17
CA ARG A 178 -7.26 -19.60 -4.97
C ARG A 178 -6.55 -20.57 -4.01
N ALA A 179 -5.36 -20.19 -3.59
CA ALA A 179 -4.72 -20.80 -2.43
C ALA A 179 -5.44 -20.37 -1.14
N SER A 180 -5.22 -21.10 -0.09
CA SER A 180 -5.67 -20.73 1.25
C SER A 180 -5.04 -19.41 1.70
N LEU A 181 -5.63 -18.78 2.71
CA LEU A 181 -5.03 -17.58 3.33
C LEU A 181 -3.66 -17.91 3.94
N GLU A 182 -3.51 -19.10 4.54
CA GLU A 182 -2.27 -19.58 5.14
C GLU A 182 -1.16 -19.72 4.09
N GLU A 183 -1.40 -20.44 2.98
CA GLU A 183 -0.44 -20.58 1.87
C GLU A 183 -0.07 -19.22 1.27
N THR A 184 -1.02 -18.27 1.23
CA THR A 184 -0.75 -16.91 0.76
C THR A 184 0.22 -16.19 1.70
N TYR A 185 0.04 -16.31 3.01
CA TYR A 185 0.95 -15.72 3.99
C TYR A 185 2.32 -16.42 4.03
N GLU A 186 2.39 -17.72 3.80
CA GLU A 186 3.66 -18.44 3.64
C GLU A 186 4.51 -17.87 2.49
N LEU A 187 3.88 -17.57 1.35
CA LEU A 187 4.55 -16.89 0.22
C LEU A 187 5.05 -15.51 0.62
N ILE A 188 4.19 -14.70 1.27
CA ILE A 188 4.54 -13.35 1.71
C ILE A 188 5.75 -13.38 2.66
N ILE A 189 5.74 -14.27 3.64
CA ILE A 189 6.84 -14.45 4.60
C ILE A 189 8.12 -14.87 3.88
N ALA A 190 8.03 -15.84 2.96
CA ALA A 190 9.19 -16.32 2.21
C ALA A 190 9.82 -15.21 1.37
N ASP A 191 9.01 -14.38 0.71
CA ASP A 191 9.49 -13.25 -0.08
C ASP A 191 10.10 -12.15 0.81
N CYS A 192 9.51 -11.85 1.99
CA CYS A 192 10.11 -10.93 2.95
C CYS A 192 11.50 -11.39 3.40
N LEU A 193 11.65 -12.69 3.73
CA LEU A 193 12.94 -13.25 4.15
C LEU A 193 13.98 -13.15 3.03
N ARG A 194 13.61 -13.47 1.78
CA ARG A 194 14.49 -13.31 0.62
C ARG A 194 14.90 -11.86 0.38
N ALA A 195 14.00 -10.91 0.65
CA ALA A 195 14.28 -9.49 0.56
C ALA A 195 15.27 -9.04 1.66
N ILE A 196 15.07 -9.47 2.91
CA ILE A 196 15.96 -9.16 4.05
C ILE A 196 17.39 -9.62 3.78
N ASP A 197 17.55 -10.78 3.16
CA ASP A 197 18.88 -11.35 2.85
C ASP A 197 19.64 -10.57 1.76
N ARG A 198 18.95 -9.82 0.90
CA ARG A 198 19.54 -9.16 -0.30
C ARG A 198 19.58 -7.64 -0.23
N LEU A 199 18.69 -7.04 0.55
CA LEU A 199 18.59 -5.59 0.59
C LEU A 199 19.58 -4.99 1.56
N PRO A 200 20.21 -3.84 1.19
CA PRO A 200 21.02 -3.04 2.11
C PRO A 200 20.13 -2.37 3.16
N ALA A 201 20.73 -1.96 4.27
CA ALA A 201 20.08 -1.06 5.22
C ALA A 201 19.92 0.34 4.59
N LYS A 202 18.95 1.13 5.11
CA LYS A 202 18.70 2.50 4.63
C LYS A 202 19.96 3.37 4.73
N SER A 203 20.75 3.21 5.78
CA SER A 203 22.00 3.94 6.01
C SER A 203 23.13 3.59 5.02
N GLU A 204 22.97 2.52 4.26
CA GLU A 204 23.95 2.06 3.26
C GLU A 204 23.59 2.54 1.84
N LEU A 205 22.42 3.18 1.64
CA LEU A 205 22.03 3.72 0.35
C LEU A 205 22.74 5.04 0.06
N ASP A 206 23.18 5.21 -1.17
CA ASP A 206 23.65 6.51 -1.68
C ASP A 206 22.46 7.42 -2.07
N ASP A 207 22.75 8.71 -2.28
CA ASP A 207 21.76 9.75 -2.58
C ASP A 207 20.91 9.43 -3.83
N ASN A 208 21.42 8.68 -4.80
CA ASN A 208 20.67 8.32 -6.03
C ASN A 208 19.70 7.16 -5.80
N ASN A 209 19.82 6.48 -4.68
CA ASN A 209 19.02 5.29 -4.33
C ASN A 209 18.09 5.50 -3.14
N VAL A 210 18.03 6.73 -2.59
CA VAL A 210 17.07 7.09 -1.55
C VAL A 210 15.63 6.81 -2.02
N GLY A 211 14.82 6.22 -1.15
CA GLY A 211 13.43 5.86 -1.43
C GLY A 211 13.22 4.44 -1.98
N ARG A 212 14.30 3.70 -2.30
CA ARG A 212 14.20 2.28 -2.65
C ARG A 212 13.91 1.42 -1.42
N ALA A 213 13.38 0.22 -1.65
CA ALA A 213 13.19 -0.76 -0.60
C ALA A 213 14.53 -1.14 0.05
N THR A 214 14.50 -1.25 1.37
CA THR A 214 15.66 -1.53 2.20
C THR A 214 15.41 -2.75 3.09
N LYS A 215 16.45 -3.26 3.70
CA LYS A 215 16.35 -4.28 4.74
C LYS A 215 15.42 -3.84 5.88
N ASP A 216 15.48 -2.57 6.25
CA ASP A 216 14.63 -1.94 7.27
C ASP A 216 13.15 -2.05 6.91
N ALA A 217 12.81 -1.76 5.64
CA ALA A 217 11.44 -1.89 5.13
C ALA A 217 10.96 -3.34 5.12
N ALA A 218 11.81 -4.27 4.72
CA ALA A 218 11.49 -5.70 4.69
C ALA A 218 11.31 -6.28 6.10
N LEU A 219 12.15 -5.91 7.07
CA LEU A 219 12.00 -6.27 8.49
C LEU A 219 10.70 -5.71 9.08
N THR A 220 10.39 -4.44 8.80
CA THR A 220 9.17 -3.79 9.28
C THR A 220 7.92 -4.46 8.70
N MET A 221 7.92 -4.75 7.40
CA MET A 221 6.80 -5.46 6.76
C MET A 221 6.63 -6.87 7.34
N LEU A 222 7.71 -7.62 7.54
CA LEU A 222 7.65 -8.96 8.13
C LEU A 222 7.11 -8.92 9.57
N ALA A 223 7.48 -7.91 10.36
CA ALA A 223 6.92 -7.71 11.69
C ALA A 223 5.40 -7.45 11.64
N ASP A 224 4.92 -6.63 10.69
CA ASP A 224 3.50 -6.35 10.48
C ASP A 224 2.72 -7.60 9.99
N VAL A 225 3.33 -8.42 9.14
CA VAL A 225 2.80 -9.71 8.69
C VAL A 225 2.63 -10.67 9.88
N TYR A 226 3.67 -10.84 10.69
CA TYR A 226 3.56 -11.69 11.88
C TYR A 226 2.57 -11.13 12.91
N LEU A 227 2.50 -9.81 13.08
CA LEU A 227 1.49 -9.19 13.95
C LEU A 227 0.06 -9.48 13.48
N THR A 228 -0.16 -9.49 12.16
CA THR A 228 -1.46 -9.84 11.56
C THR A 228 -1.85 -11.29 11.84
N LEU A 229 -0.89 -12.20 11.86
CA LEU A 229 -1.12 -13.63 12.11
C LEU A 229 -1.13 -14.00 13.61
N ALA A 230 -0.51 -13.18 14.45
CA ALA A 230 -0.29 -13.48 15.86
C ALA A 230 -1.59 -13.78 16.67
N PRO A 231 -2.77 -13.20 16.40
CA PRO A 231 -3.99 -13.60 17.09
C PRO A 231 -4.32 -15.10 16.97
N ASN A 232 -3.94 -15.75 15.87
CA ASN A 232 -4.09 -17.19 15.64
C ASN A 232 -2.82 -17.99 15.95
N HIS A 233 -1.67 -17.33 16.05
CA HIS A 233 -0.34 -17.91 16.27
C HIS A 233 0.39 -17.13 17.37
N PRO A 234 0.04 -17.30 18.66
CA PRO A 234 0.56 -16.46 19.75
C PRO A 234 2.09 -16.46 19.90
N ASP A 235 2.77 -17.50 19.42
CA ASP A 235 4.22 -17.57 19.34
C ASP A 235 4.84 -16.54 18.40
N TYR A 236 4.05 -15.98 17.48
CA TYR A 236 4.52 -14.94 16.56
C TYR A 236 4.74 -13.59 17.23
N TYR A 237 4.13 -13.30 18.39
CA TYR A 237 4.43 -12.07 19.12
C TYR A 237 5.91 -11.95 19.51
N GLN A 238 6.58 -13.07 19.80
CA GLN A 238 8.04 -13.04 20.03
C GLN A 238 8.79 -12.67 18.74
N LYS A 239 8.41 -13.25 17.58
CA LYS A 239 9.03 -12.89 16.29
C LYS A 239 8.82 -11.40 15.96
N VAL A 240 7.63 -10.87 16.23
CA VAL A 240 7.31 -9.45 16.07
C VAL A 240 8.26 -8.59 16.90
N ASN A 241 8.40 -8.91 18.20
CA ASN A 241 9.30 -8.18 19.08
C ASN A 241 10.75 -8.19 18.57
N ASP A 242 11.25 -9.38 18.18
CA ASP A 242 12.63 -9.55 17.73
C ASP A 242 12.92 -8.79 16.42
N LEU A 243 11.95 -8.73 15.50
CA LEU A 243 12.06 -7.95 14.27
C LEU A 243 12.01 -6.44 14.54
N CYS A 244 11.15 -6.00 15.47
CA CYS A 244 11.11 -4.60 15.89
C CYS A 244 12.42 -4.18 16.58
N ASP A 245 13.06 -5.08 17.33
CA ASP A 245 14.38 -4.82 17.91
C ASP A 245 15.43 -4.66 16.82
N GLN A 246 15.46 -5.54 15.81
CA GLN A 246 16.36 -5.43 14.67
C GLN A 246 16.21 -4.09 13.96
N VAL A 247 14.97 -3.61 13.72
CA VAL A 247 14.75 -2.29 13.11
C VAL A 247 15.26 -1.18 14.03
N THR A 248 15.01 -1.27 15.33
CA THR A 248 15.49 -0.28 16.31
C THR A 248 17.01 -0.19 16.31
N ASP A 249 17.69 -1.32 16.22
CA ASP A 249 19.17 -1.43 16.22
C ASP A 249 19.82 -0.82 14.95
N LEU A 250 19.02 -0.56 13.88
CA LEU A 250 19.46 0.18 12.70
C LEU A 250 19.58 1.70 12.95
N GLY A 251 19.28 2.17 14.16
CA GLY A 251 19.58 3.54 14.59
C GLY A 251 18.44 4.55 14.42
N TYR A 252 17.20 4.09 14.26
CA TYR A 252 16.03 4.98 14.26
C TYR A 252 15.79 5.63 15.61
N ASP A 253 15.56 6.95 15.60
CA ASP A 253 15.16 7.72 16.78
C ASP A 253 13.93 8.58 16.46
N LEU A 254 12.85 8.36 17.20
CA LEU A 254 11.61 9.12 17.00
C LEU A 254 11.77 10.62 17.31
N ASN A 255 12.76 10.99 18.16
CA ASN A 255 13.03 12.37 18.50
C ASN A 255 13.87 13.10 17.45
N ALA A 256 14.41 12.41 16.46
CA ALA A 256 15.17 13.02 15.35
C ALA A 256 14.28 13.85 14.41
N SER A 257 12.95 13.70 14.50
CA SER A 257 11.98 14.42 13.66
C SER A 257 10.70 14.73 14.42
N THR A 258 10.00 15.78 14.00
CA THR A 258 8.64 16.06 14.49
C THR A 258 7.63 15.20 13.77
N TYR A 259 6.42 15.04 14.34
CA TYR A 259 5.33 14.35 13.67
C TYR A 259 4.99 14.97 12.30
N GLU A 260 4.95 16.29 12.22
CA GLU A 260 4.63 17.05 11.01
C GLU A 260 5.63 16.82 9.87
N ASN A 261 6.91 16.68 10.18
CA ASN A 261 7.97 16.49 9.19
C ASN A 261 7.79 15.23 8.33
N ASN A 262 7.06 14.22 8.82
CA ASN A 262 6.77 13.02 8.04
C ASN A 262 5.83 13.27 6.86
N PHE A 263 5.15 14.42 6.84
CA PHE A 263 4.15 14.75 5.81
C PHE A 263 4.48 16.04 5.06
N ASP A 264 5.66 16.63 5.33
CA ASP A 264 6.15 17.81 4.63
C ASP A 264 6.83 17.41 3.33
N ALA A 265 6.29 17.84 2.19
CA ALA A 265 6.81 17.56 0.85
C ALA A 265 8.30 17.98 0.65
N ARG A 266 8.85 18.83 1.53
CA ARG A 266 10.26 19.25 1.54
C ARG A 266 11.19 18.28 2.26
N ILE A 267 10.62 17.31 3.00
CA ILE A 267 11.34 16.40 3.89
C ILE A 267 11.02 14.94 3.54
N ASN A 268 10.80 14.65 2.26
CA ASN A 268 10.60 13.27 1.79
C ASN A 268 11.76 12.36 2.24
N ASN A 269 11.46 11.12 2.59
CA ASN A 269 12.41 10.12 3.10
C ASN A 269 13.14 10.57 4.38
N GLY A 270 12.47 11.31 5.24
CA GLY A 270 13.00 11.85 6.48
C GLY A 270 13.53 10.81 7.48
N PRO A 271 14.04 11.25 8.66
CA PRO A 271 14.70 10.37 9.62
C PRO A 271 13.81 9.26 10.18
N GLU A 272 12.52 9.50 10.33
CA GLU A 272 11.55 8.51 10.82
C GLU A 272 11.06 7.56 9.72
N SER A 273 11.14 7.97 8.46
CA SER A 273 10.63 7.21 7.32
C SER A 273 11.42 5.92 7.11
N ILE A 274 10.70 4.81 6.93
CA ILE A 274 11.28 3.50 6.62
C ILE A 274 11.02 3.16 5.15
N PHE A 275 9.80 3.40 4.67
CA PHE A 275 9.47 3.21 3.26
C PHE A 275 8.37 4.18 2.82
N GLU A 276 8.58 4.83 1.68
CA GLU A 276 7.63 5.77 1.09
C GLU A 276 7.38 5.46 -0.39
N VAL A 277 6.17 5.71 -0.85
CA VAL A 277 5.86 5.80 -2.28
C VAL A 277 6.37 7.14 -2.78
N GLN A 278 7.29 7.10 -3.74
CA GLN A 278 8.00 8.28 -4.24
C GLN A 278 7.18 9.02 -5.29
N TYR A 279 7.18 10.36 -5.23
CA TYR A 279 6.59 11.24 -6.24
C TYR A 279 7.55 12.38 -6.58
N SER A 280 7.66 12.72 -7.86
CA SER A 280 8.54 13.80 -8.34
C SER A 280 7.82 15.14 -8.53
N GLY A 281 6.49 15.14 -8.56
CA GLY A 281 5.71 16.33 -8.90
C GLY A 281 5.80 16.72 -10.39
N ASN A 282 6.18 15.81 -11.27
CA ASN A 282 6.29 16.08 -12.70
C ASN A 282 4.90 16.20 -13.34
N THR A 283 4.69 17.24 -14.15
CA THR A 283 3.39 17.61 -14.76
C THR A 283 3.01 16.80 -16.00
N GLU A 284 3.91 16.00 -16.57
CA GLU A 284 3.68 15.30 -17.84
C GLU A 284 2.72 14.11 -17.76
N TYR A 285 1.96 13.96 -16.65
CA TYR A 285 1.22 12.73 -16.38
C TYR A 285 -0.24 12.92 -16.15
N ASP A 286 -0.98 12.06 -16.84
CA ASP A 286 -2.39 11.81 -16.63
C ASP A 286 -2.60 11.02 -15.33
N PHE A 287 -3.44 11.53 -14.44
CA PHE A 287 -3.82 10.87 -13.18
C PHE A 287 -4.39 9.46 -13.41
N TRP A 288 -5.21 9.30 -14.45
CA TRP A 288 -5.77 8.01 -14.83
C TRP A 288 -4.84 7.18 -15.72
N GLY A 289 -3.72 7.76 -16.15
CA GLY A 289 -2.74 7.11 -16.99
C GLY A 289 -1.89 6.09 -16.24
N ASN A 290 -1.03 5.44 -17.01
CA ASN A 290 -0.20 4.32 -16.48
C ASN A 290 1.05 4.76 -15.73
N ASN A 291 1.28 6.06 -15.52
CA ASN A 291 2.50 6.56 -14.89
C ASN A 291 2.30 7.89 -14.13
N PRO A 292 1.49 7.93 -13.08
CA PRO A 292 1.32 9.12 -12.28
C PRO A 292 2.60 9.40 -11.48
N GLN A 293 3.26 10.54 -11.72
CA GLN A 293 4.47 10.95 -11.01
C GLN A 293 4.22 12.09 -10.01
N SER A 294 3.00 12.52 -9.87
CA SER A 294 2.56 13.50 -8.89
C SER A 294 1.61 12.87 -7.90
N SER A 295 1.73 13.23 -6.63
CA SER A 295 0.76 12.86 -5.61
C SER A 295 -0.53 13.66 -5.80
N TRP A 296 -1.67 12.99 -5.75
CA TRP A 296 -2.99 13.61 -5.87
C TRP A 296 -3.75 13.72 -4.55
N LEU A 297 -3.15 13.22 -3.47
CA LEU A 297 -3.81 13.20 -2.16
C LEU A 297 -4.19 14.59 -1.67
N SER A 298 -3.28 15.57 -1.80
CA SER A 298 -3.54 16.96 -1.45
C SER A 298 -4.74 17.52 -2.23
N THR A 299 -4.77 17.28 -3.53
CA THR A 299 -5.84 17.74 -4.43
C THR A 299 -7.21 17.16 -4.05
N PHE A 300 -7.25 15.84 -3.79
CA PHE A 300 -8.51 15.18 -3.45
C PHE A 300 -8.97 15.45 -2.02
N MET A 301 -8.07 15.51 -1.05
CA MET A 301 -8.42 15.68 0.37
C MET A 301 -8.59 17.15 0.77
N GLY A 302 -8.00 18.09 0.00
CA GLY A 302 -8.06 19.53 0.30
C GLY A 302 -9.49 20.02 0.51
N PRO A 303 -9.72 20.93 1.48
CA PRO A 303 -11.04 21.42 1.81
C PRO A 303 -11.71 22.10 0.62
N ARG A 304 -12.91 21.66 0.25
CA ARG A 304 -13.62 22.14 -0.95
C ARG A 304 -13.94 23.63 -0.84
N ASN A 305 -13.72 24.38 -1.91
CA ASN A 305 -13.92 25.85 -1.98
C ASN A 305 -13.03 26.67 -1.04
N SER A 306 -11.97 26.09 -0.47
CA SER A 306 -11.09 26.79 0.48
C SER A 306 -9.99 27.62 -0.19
N ASP A 307 -9.59 27.27 -1.40
CA ASP A 307 -8.38 27.80 -2.06
C ASP A 307 -7.06 27.53 -1.31
N PHE A 308 -7.03 26.51 -0.41
CA PHE A 308 -5.84 26.16 0.35
C PHE A 308 -4.79 25.47 -0.52
N VAL A 309 -5.25 24.54 -1.35
CA VAL A 309 -4.42 23.73 -2.27
C VAL A 309 -5.00 23.75 -3.67
N ALA A 310 -4.23 23.34 -4.65
CA ALA A 310 -4.71 23.17 -6.01
C ALA A 310 -5.73 22.03 -6.07
N GLY A 311 -6.87 22.25 -6.69
CA GLY A 311 -7.98 21.29 -6.82
C GLY A 311 -9.00 21.35 -5.69
N SER A 312 -8.64 20.98 -4.47
CA SER A 312 -9.50 21.05 -3.27
C SER A 312 -10.86 20.38 -3.44
N TYR A 313 -10.89 19.03 -3.60
CA TYR A 313 -12.14 18.30 -3.90
C TYR A 313 -12.91 17.82 -2.65
N GLY A 314 -12.29 17.81 -1.47
CA GLY A 314 -12.96 17.54 -0.18
C GLY A 314 -13.35 16.07 0.03
N TRP A 315 -12.57 15.13 -0.47
CA TRP A 315 -12.73 13.71 -0.18
C TRP A 315 -12.15 13.34 1.20
N ASN A 316 -12.51 12.16 1.71
CA ASN A 316 -11.97 11.59 2.94
C ASN A 316 -12.12 12.52 4.14
N GLN A 317 -13.37 12.87 4.50
CA GLN A 317 -13.68 13.81 5.56
C GLN A 317 -13.75 13.10 6.93
N PRO A 318 -12.94 13.51 7.93
CA PRO A 318 -12.97 12.93 9.27
C PRO A 318 -14.36 12.96 9.88
N THR A 319 -14.72 11.91 10.63
CA THR A 319 -15.98 11.85 11.38
C THR A 319 -15.88 12.58 12.72
N GLU A 320 -17.01 13.00 13.28
CA GLU A 320 -17.07 13.55 14.63
C GLU A 320 -16.61 12.51 15.68
N GLU A 321 -16.95 11.23 15.48
CA GLU A 321 -16.49 10.13 16.34
C GLU A 321 -14.96 10.08 16.39
N PHE A 322 -14.29 10.15 15.24
CA PHE A 322 -12.83 10.18 15.17
C PHE A 322 -12.26 11.43 15.85
N MET A 323 -12.84 12.61 15.61
CA MET A 323 -12.38 13.87 16.20
C MET A 323 -12.45 13.86 17.72
N ASN A 324 -13.44 13.20 18.30
CA ASN A 324 -13.63 13.08 19.74
C ASN A 324 -12.64 12.10 20.41
N GLN A 325 -11.80 11.39 19.64
CA GLN A 325 -10.77 10.52 20.18
C GLN A 325 -9.49 11.27 20.61
N TYR A 326 -9.26 12.49 20.13
CA TYR A 326 -8.06 13.26 20.52
C TYR A 326 -8.09 13.61 22.00
N GLU A 327 -7.00 13.24 22.70
CA GLU A 327 -6.78 13.65 24.09
C GLU A 327 -6.45 15.16 24.15
N GLU A 328 -6.76 15.80 25.25
CA GLU A 328 -6.40 17.21 25.46
C GLU A 328 -4.87 17.40 25.40
N GLY A 329 -4.42 18.36 24.62
CA GLY A 329 -3.00 18.65 24.41
C GLY A 329 -2.30 17.76 23.35
N ASP A 330 -3.02 16.88 22.66
CA ASP A 330 -2.44 16.08 21.57
C ASP A 330 -2.03 16.98 20.39
N LYS A 331 -0.73 17.20 20.22
CA LYS A 331 -0.16 18.06 19.18
C LYS A 331 -0.38 17.54 17.76
N ARG A 332 -0.71 16.25 17.59
CA ARG A 332 -0.95 15.64 16.27
C ARG A 332 -2.27 16.13 15.67
N LYS A 333 -3.23 16.56 16.50
CA LYS A 333 -4.54 17.02 16.04
C LYS A 333 -4.42 18.10 14.98
N ASP A 334 -3.66 19.15 15.26
CA ASP A 334 -3.51 20.32 14.38
C ASP A 334 -2.74 20.03 13.10
N VAL A 335 -1.94 18.95 13.08
CA VAL A 335 -1.23 18.48 11.89
C VAL A 335 -2.12 17.54 11.04
N THR A 336 -2.96 16.76 11.69
CA THR A 336 -3.72 15.69 11.04
C THR A 336 -5.02 16.16 10.41
N VAL A 337 -5.72 17.09 11.09
CA VAL A 337 -7.10 17.47 10.71
C VAL A 337 -7.34 18.96 10.80
N PHE A 338 -8.24 19.45 9.95
CA PHE A 338 -8.85 20.76 10.05
C PHE A 338 -10.16 20.70 10.85
N TYR A 339 -10.36 21.69 11.67
CA TYR A 339 -11.60 21.93 12.43
C TYR A 339 -11.76 23.43 12.71
N GLU A 340 -12.93 23.87 13.06
CA GLU A 340 -13.19 25.29 13.39
C GLU A 340 -12.30 25.75 14.56
N GLY A 341 -11.50 26.80 14.33
CA GLY A 341 -10.54 27.32 15.31
C GLY A 341 -9.17 26.62 15.34
N CYS A 342 -8.89 25.67 14.46
CA CYS A 342 -7.53 25.13 14.29
C CYS A 342 -6.56 26.20 13.76
N PRO A 343 -5.24 26.04 13.89
CA PRO A 343 -4.26 26.97 13.33
C PRO A 343 -4.47 27.20 11.82
N ASP A 344 -4.28 28.42 11.39
CA ASP A 344 -4.39 28.86 10.01
C ASP A 344 -3.52 27.97 9.08
N TYR A 345 -3.96 27.79 7.84
CA TYR A 345 -3.18 27.18 6.78
C TYR A 345 -2.79 28.24 5.74
N GLU A 346 -1.49 28.46 5.55
CA GLU A 346 -0.98 29.52 4.67
C GLU A 346 -1.61 30.91 4.99
N GLY A 347 -1.78 31.19 6.26
CA GLY A 347 -2.38 32.48 6.76
C GLY A 347 -3.90 32.60 6.54
N LYS A 348 -4.59 31.52 6.22
CA LYS A 348 -6.04 31.48 6.00
C LYS A 348 -6.72 30.60 7.05
N PRO A 349 -7.79 31.11 7.72
CA PRO A 349 -8.54 30.31 8.69
C PRO A 349 -9.38 29.21 8.00
N TYR A 350 -9.51 28.09 8.67
CA TYR A 350 -10.42 27.02 8.24
C TYR A 350 -11.88 27.42 8.58
N LYS A 351 -12.81 26.95 7.75
CA LYS A 351 -14.25 27.09 7.97
C LYS A 351 -14.90 25.71 7.89
N SER A 352 -15.71 25.37 8.88
CA SER A 352 -16.46 24.09 8.91
C SER A 352 -17.35 23.88 7.67
N SER A 353 -17.82 24.99 7.04
CA SER A 353 -18.59 24.94 5.80
C SER A 353 -17.83 24.41 4.57
N TYR A 354 -16.52 24.20 4.67
CA TYR A 354 -15.73 23.55 3.62
C TYR A 354 -15.91 22.03 3.57
N SER A 355 -16.59 21.46 4.54
CA SER A 355 -16.77 20.02 4.70
C SER A 355 -18.22 19.69 5.05
N TYR A 356 -18.67 18.52 4.62
CA TYR A 356 -19.97 17.96 5.00
C TYR A 356 -19.99 17.57 6.50
N THR A 357 -18.87 17.01 7.00
CA THR A 357 -18.73 16.61 8.41
C THR A 357 -18.30 17.78 9.32
N GLY A 358 -17.90 18.91 8.76
CA GLY A 358 -17.27 20.00 9.50
C GLY A 358 -15.75 19.89 9.63
N TYR A 359 -15.15 18.82 9.12
CA TYR A 359 -13.73 18.47 9.24
C TYR A 359 -13.12 18.09 7.90
N ASN A 360 -11.80 18.31 7.72
CA ASN A 360 -11.04 17.79 6.58
C ASN A 360 -9.70 17.22 7.06
N VAL A 361 -9.14 16.31 6.28
CA VAL A 361 -7.76 15.86 6.48
C VAL A 361 -6.81 17.00 6.13
N ARG A 362 -5.85 17.29 7.03
CA ARG A 362 -4.78 18.29 6.85
C ARG A 362 -3.44 17.66 6.52
N LYS A 363 -3.22 16.45 7.01
CA LYS A 363 -1.95 15.71 7.05
C LYS A 363 -1.21 15.64 5.72
N PHE A 364 -1.91 15.51 4.59
CA PHE A 364 -1.33 15.35 3.26
C PHE A 364 -1.44 16.60 2.39
N LEU A 365 -1.75 17.76 2.98
CA LEU A 365 -1.89 18.97 2.20
C LEU A 365 -0.53 19.59 1.87
N VAL A 366 -0.39 19.99 0.62
CA VAL A 366 0.79 20.67 0.10
C VAL A 366 0.37 22.03 -0.42
N SER A 367 1.01 23.08 0.09
CA SER A 367 0.65 24.45 -0.26
C SER A 367 0.87 24.76 -1.74
N LYS A 368 0.13 25.75 -2.26
CA LYS A 368 0.30 26.23 -3.64
C LYS A 368 1.68 26.84 -3.91
N SER A 369 2.44 27.19 -2.88
CA SER A 369 3.82 27.65 -3.05
C SER A 369 4.77 26.51 -3.46
N ILE A 370 4.43 25.26 -3.11
CA ILE A 370 5.20 24.06 -3.47
C ILE A 370 4.54 23.36 -4.66
N SER A 371 3.22 23.24 -4.67
CA SER A 371 2.43 22.59 -5.71
C SER A 371 1.38 23.55 -6.26
N PRO A 372 1.78 24.44 -7.20
CA PRO A 372 0.88 25.48 -7.73
C PRO A 372 -0.29 24.92 -8.53
N GLU A 373 -0.13 23.76 -9.14
CA GLU A 373 -1.13 23.07 -9.93
C GLU A 373 -1.50 21.72 -9.29
N PHE A 374 -2.66 21.20 -9.64
CA PHE A 374 -3.18 19.94 -9.08
C PHE A 374 -2.35 18.70 -9.40
N ASN A 375 -1.44 18.77 -10.36
CA ASN A 375 -0.58 17.68 -10.84
C ASN A 375 0.93 17.94 -10.63
N THR A 376 1.30 18.82 -9.71
CA THR A 376 2.71 19.18 -9.43
C THR A 376 3.17 18.80 -8.02
N ASN A 377 2.41 18.00 -7.30
CA ASN A 377 2.69 17.67 -5.90
C ASN A 377 3.80 16.61 -5.77
N PRO A 378 4.96 16.95 -5.17
CA PRO A 378 6.09 16.04 -4.96
C PRO A 378 6.04 15.29 -3.63
N ALA A 379 4.97 15.44 -2.83
CA ALA A 379 4.89 14.80 -1.51
C ALA A 379 4.77 13.29 -1.63
N ASN A 380 5.69 12.58 -1.01
CA ASN A 380 5.63 11.13 -0.90
C ASN A 380 4.50 10.68 0.01
N PHE A 381 4.11 9.40 -0.12
CA PHE A 381 3.21 8.74 0.83
C PHE A 381 4.01 7.79 1.72
N VAL A 382 3.96 8.01 3.03
CA VAL A 382 4.67 7.18 4.01
C VAL A 382 3.90 5.88 4.21
N VAL A 383 4.52 4.74 3.87
CA VAL A 383 3.95 3.40 4.02
C VAL A 383 4.36 2.80 5.35
N TYR A 384 5.65 2.93 5.71
CA TYR A 384 6.20 2.47 6.99
C TYR A 384 7.07 3.55 7.61
N ARG A 385 6.91 3.78 8.93
CA ARG A 385 7.72 4.70 9.72
C ARG A 385 7.95 4.19 11.13
N TYR A 386 8.95 4.71 11.81
CA TYR A 386 9.45 4.16 13.05
C TYR A 386 8.43 4.19 14.21
N ALA A 387 7.52 5.16 14.26
CA ALA A 387 6.44 5.15 15.25
C ALA A 387 5.56 3.89 15.15
N GLN A 388 5.29 3.41 13.91
CA GLN A 388 4.57 2.15 13.72
C GLN A 388 5.34 0.97 14.33
N VAL A 389 6.66 0.90 14.15
CA VAL A 389 7.52 -0.15 14.73
C VAL A 389 7.42 -0.15 16.24
N LEU A 390 7.50 1.02 16.88
CA LEU A 390 7.36 1.17 18.33
C LEU A 390 5.99 0.69 18.86
N LEU A 391 4.91 1.05 18.16
CA LEU A 391 3.55 0.64 18.53
C LEU A 391 3.31 -0.85 18.27
N THR A 392 3.88 -1.41 17.21
CA THR A 392 3.89 -2.85 16.92
C THR A 392 4.61 -3.63 17.99
N LYS A 393 5.78 -3.13 18.45
CA LYS A 393 6.52 -3.71 19.58
C LYS A 393 5.74 -3.62 20.88
N ALA A 394 5.09 -2.47 21.15
CA ALA A 394 4.26 -2.31 22.34
C ALA A 394 3.14 -3.36 22.41
N GLU A 395 2.46 -3.57 21.28
CA GLU A 395 1.40 -4.58 21.18
C GLU A 395 1.96 -5.99 21.44
N ALA A 396 3.04 -6.38 20.77
CA ALA A 396 3.63 -7.69 20.93
C ALA A 396 4.06 -7.96 22.38
N LEU A 397 4.72 -7.01 23.04
CA LEU A 397 5.12 -7.12 24.44
C LEU A 397 3.90 -7.28 25.36
N ASN A 398 2.84 -6.50 25.14
CA ASN A 398 1.62 -6.60 25.92
C ASN A 398 0.95 -7.98 25.77
N GLU A 399 0.84 -8.48 24.54
CA GLU A 399 0.19 -9.78 24.26
C GLU A 399 1.00 -10.95 24.82
N MET A 400 2.32 -10.82 24.98
CA MET A 400 3.17 -11.76 25.70
C MET A 400 3.08 -11.64 27.24
N GLY A 401 2.21 -10.79 27.78
CA GLY A 401 2.08 -10.55 29.23
C GLY A 401 3.18 -9.66 29.82
N GLN A 402 4.00 -9.03 28.98
CA GLN A 402 5.07 -8.12 29.37
C GLN A 402 4.59 -6.66 29.43
N THR A 403 3.42 -6.43 30.02
CA THR A 403 2.68 -5.14 29.99
C THR A 403 3.52 -3.97 30.50
N ALA A 404 4.32 -4.16 31.54
CA ALA A 404 5.21 -3.10 32.06
C ALA A 404 6.28 -2.70 31.03
N GLN A 405 6.75 -3.64 30.20
CA GLN A 405 7.73 -3.37 29.14
C GLN A 405 7.05 -2.71 27.93
N ALA A 406 5.81 -3.08 27.62
CA ALA A 406 5.01 -2.49 26.55
C ALA A 406 4.79 -0.98 26.72
N ALA A 407 4.74 -0.49 27.96
CA ALA A 407 4.60 0.94 28.24
C ALA A 407 5.79 1.77 27.71
N ARG A 408 6.99 1.19 27.55
CA ARG A 408 8.19 1.96 27.13
C ARG A 408 8.07 2.44 25.68
N PRO A 409 7.93 1.59 24.65
CA PRO A 409 7.79 2.04 23.27
C PRO A 409 6.51 2.86 23.05
N LEU A 410 5.41 2.55 23.74
CA LEU A 410 4.18 3.34 23.70
C LEU A 410 4.42 4.77 24.19
N ASN A 411 5.12 4.94 25.31
CA ASN A 411 5.39 6.25 25.92
C ASN A 411 6.34 7.12 25.07
N ILE A 412 7.23 6.55 24.29
CA ILE A 412 8.04 7.32 23.34
C ILE A 412 7.14 8.04 22.33
N VAL A 413 6.14 7.36 21.78
CA VAL A 413 5.18 7.93 20.83
C VAL A 413 4.32 9.01 21.52
N ARG A 414 3.78 8.71 22.69
CA ARG A 414 2.94 9.64 23.46
C ARG A 414 3.69 10.93 23.85
N GLN A 415 4.94 10.80 24.27
CA GLN A 415 5.77 11.96 24.64
C GLN A 415 6.02 12.88 23.43
N ARG A 416 6.29 12.33 22.25
CA ARG A 416 6.39 13.14 21.02
C ARG A 416 5.07 13.84 20.70
N ALA A 417 3.95 13.18 20.92
CA ALA A 417 2.60 13.78 20.75
C ALA A 417 2.28 14.85 21.81
N GLY A 418 3.13 15.04 22.84
CA GLY A 418 2.88 15.99 23.94
C GLY A 418 1.95 15.43 25.01
N LEU A 419 1.68 14.14 25.01
CA LEU A 419 0.75 13.49 25.91
C LEU A 419 1.47 12.92 27.17
N PRO A 420 0.77 12.81 28.30
CA PRO A 420 1.30 12.17 29.49
C PRO A 420 1.56 10.67 29.23
N THR A 421 2.57 10.15 29.91
CA THR A 421 2.91 8.73 29.84
C THR A 421 1.84 7.86 30.51
N VAL A 422 1.65 6.65 29.99
CA VAL A 422 0.83 5.61 30.65
C VAL A 422 1.68 4.82 31.63
N SER A 423 1.04 4.36 32.72
CA SER A 423 1.70 3.54 33.74
C SER A 423 1.93 2.11 33.21
N GLY A 424 3.11 1.55 33.50
CA GLY A 424 3.39 0.13 33.30
C GLY A 424 2.65 -0.81 34.26
N SER A 425 1.90 -0.26 35.22
CA SER A 425 1.09 -1.05 36.18
C SER A 425 -0.36 -1.27 35.73
N LEU A 426 -0.72 -0.85 34.50
CA LEU A 426 -2.01 -1.18 33.92
C LEU A 426 -2.16 -2.70 33.75
N SER A 427 -3.41 -3.18 33.79
CA SER A 427 -3.70 -4.56 33.34
C SER A 427 -3.39 -4.72 31.84
N GLN A 428 -3.18 -5.96 31.41
CA GLN A 428 -2.96 -6.26 30.00
C GLN A 428 -4.10 -5.73 29.09
N ALA A 429 -5.34 -5.85 29.55
CA ALA A 429 -6.50 -5.37 28.81
C ALA A 429 -6.53 -3.84 28.68
N GLU A 430 -6.28 -3.11 29.78
CA GLU A 430 -6.19 -1.64 29.75
C GLU A 430 -5.05 -1.15 28.88
N MET A 431 -3.90 -1.80 28.92
CA MET A 431 -2.75 -1.48 28.08
C MET A 431 -3.06 -1.74 26.60
N ARG A 432 -3.75 -2.84 26.28
CA ARG A 432 -4.20 -3.16 24.92
C ARG A 432 -5.06 -2.03 24.35
N GLU A 433 -6.05 -1.55 25.08
CA GLU A 433 -6.88 -0.44 24.64
C GLU A 433 -6.08 0.86 24.45
N LYS A 434 -5.10 1.12 25.31
CA LYS A 434 -4.20 2.28 25.15
C LYS A 434 -3.34 2.17 23.88
N ILE A 435 -2.82 1.00 23.58
CA ILE A 435 -2.01 0.76 22.37
C ILE A 435 -2.88 0.88 21.11
N ILE A 436 -4.08 0.28 21.09
CA ILE A 436 -5.02 0.36 19.96
C ILE A 436 -5.41 1.83 19.70
N HIS A 437 -5.70 2.58 20.77
CA HIS A 437 -6.02 4.00 20.68
C HIS A 437 -4.83 4.80 20.12
N GLU A 438 -3.64 4.59 20.66
CA GLU A 438 -2.44 5.32 20.21
C GLU A 438 -2.11 5.01 18.75
N ARG A 439 -2.23 3.74 18.31
CA ARG A 439 -2.07 3.37 16.89
C ARG A 439 -3.08 4.12 16.01
N ARG A 440 -4.34 4.22 16.44
CA ARG A 440 -5.38 4.94 15.71
C ARG A 440 -5.05 6.42 15.52
N MET A 441 -4.57 7.09 16.58
CA MET A 441 -4.26 8.52 16.55
C MET A 441 -2.94 8.80 15.81
N GLU A 442 -1.92 8.00 16.05
CA GLU A 442 -0.61 8.16 15.46
C GLU A 442 -0.62 7.91 13.95
N LEU A 443 -1.23 6.81 13.53
CA LEU A 443 -1.25 6.34 12.14
C LEU A 443 -2.54 6.74 11.38
N ALA A 444 -3.27 7.73 11.88
CA ALA A 444 -4.50 8.20 11.26
C ALA A 444 -4.30 8.60 9.80
N PHE A 445 -5.16 8.13 8.91
CA PHE A 445 -5.16 8.37 7.47
C PHE A 445 -3.96 7.82 6.69
N GLU A 446 -3.14 6.97 7.32
CA GLU A 446 -2.03 6.27 6.64
C GLU A 446 -2.42 4.86 6.13
N GLY A 447 -3.71 4.50 6.18
CA GLY A 447 -4.22 3.23 5.66
C GLY A 447 -4.05 2.01 6.58
N HIS A 448 -3.66 2.20 7.84
CA HIS A 448 -3.42 1.11 8.80
C HIS A 448 -4.67 0.66 9.55
N ARG A 449 -5.56 1.60 9.94
CA ARG A 449 -6.64 1.35 10.90
C ARG A 449 -7.59 0.22 10.49
N TRP A 450 -7.95 0.11 9.21
CA TRP A 450 -8.82 -0.98 8.75
C TRP A 450 -8.20 -2.35 9.03
N PHE A 451 -6.93 -2.50 8.71
CA PHE A 451 -6.19 -3.75 8.92
C PHE A 451 -5.98 -4.05 10.41
N ASP A 452 -5.77 -3.04 11.25
CA ASP A 452 -5.74 -3.22 12.70
C ASP A 452 -7.10 -3.74 13.22
N LEU A 453 -8.21 -3.17 12.76
CA LEU A 453 -9.55 -3.59 13.19
C LEU A 453 -9.84 -5.06 12.85
N ILE A 454 -9.55 -5.48 11.61
CA ILE A 454 -9.93 -6.82 11.14
C ILE A 454 -9.02 -7.94 11.66
N ARG A 455 -7.76 -7.65 12.05
CA ARG A 455 -6.85 -8.64 12.64
C ARG A 455 -7.08 -8.86 14.13
N LEU A 456 -7.48 -7.81 14.85
CA LEU A 456 -7.73 -7.89 16.30
C LEU A 456 -8.88 -8.83 16.59
N GLU A 457 -8.62 -9.79 17.49
CA GLU A 457 -9.61 -10.81 17.92
C GLU A 457 -10.28 -11.53 16.73
N ASN A 458 -9.51 -11.74 15.65
CA ASN A 458 -10.04 -12.39 14.42
C ASN A 458 -11.28 -11.69 13.84
N GLY A 459 -11.32 -10.36 13.87
CA GLY A 459 -12.40 -9.54 13.32
C GLY A 459 -13.52 -9.20 14.32
N GLU A 460 -13.58 -9.82 15.50
CA GLU A 460 -14.60 -9.51 16.50
C GLU A 460 -14.47 -8.07 17.04
N TYR A 461 -13.24 -7.56 17.13
CA TYR A 461 -13.00 -6.15 17.49
C TYR A 461 -13.59 -5.20 16.43
N ALA A 462 -13.39 -5.51 15.13
CA ALA A 462 -13.97 -4.74 14.04
C ALA A 462 -15.50 -4.72 14.13
N LEU A 463 -16.14 -5.86 14.36
CA LEU A 463 -17.61 -5.95 14.47
C LEU A 463 -18.13 -5.10 15.62
N ARG A 464 -17.55 -5.23 16.82
CA ARG A 464 -17.96 -4.41 17.97
C ARG A 464 -17.81 -2.92 17.68
N PHE A 465 -16.68 -2.51 17.09
CA PHE A 465 -16.46 -1.12 16.74
C PHE A 465 -17.48 -0.62 15.71
N LEU A 466 -17.68 -1.35 14.61
CA LEU A 466 -18.61 -0.97 13.55
C LEU A 466 -20.05 -0.90 14.05
N HIS A 467 -20.47 -1.84 14.90
CA HIS A 467 -21.81 -1.81 15.49
C HIS A 467 -21.99 -0.59 16.41
N ASN A 468 -20.97 -0.22 17.17
CA ASN A 468 -20.99 0.97 18.04
C ASN A 468 -21.12 2.29 17.26
N ILE A 469 -20.57 2.37 16.05
CA ILE A 469 -20.70 3.53 15.16
C ILE A 469 -21.94 3.44 14.23
N GLY A 470 -22.92 2.58 14.57
CA GLY A 470 -24.22 2.50 13.89
C GLY A 470 -24.30 1.55 12.70
N LYS A 471 -23.24 0.78 12.41
CA LYS A 471 -23.19 -0.19 11.30
C LYS A 471 -23.53 -1.60 11.80
N SER A 472 -24.65 -1.77 12.51
CA SER A 472 -25.05 -3.02 13.18
C SER A 472 -25.36 -4.18 12.25
N HIS A 473 -25.55 -3.93 10.96
CA HIS A 473 -25.80 -4.94 9.92
C HIS A 473 -24.54 -5.65 9.42
N VAL A 474 -23.34 -5.15 9.78
CA VAL A 474 -22.08 -5.73 9.31
C VAL A 474 -21.85 -7.08 9.98
N THR A 475 -21.56 -8.08 9.16
CA THR A 475 -21.17 -9.43 9.59
C THR A 475 -19.72 -9.71 9.33
N LYS A 476 -19.16 -10.75 9.92
CA LYS A 476 -17.75 -11.16 9.74
C LYS A 476 -17.40 -11.40 8.27
N ASP A 477 -18.31 -11.98 7.50
CA ASP A 477 -18.12 -12.25 6.08
C ASP A 477 -17.93 -10.98 5.25
N ARG A 478 -18.42 -9.83 5.74
CA ARG A 478 -18.29 -8.53 5.07
C ARG A 478 -17.00 -7.76 5.44
N LEU A 479 -16.14 -8.31 6.29
CA LEU A 479 -14.86 -7.69 6.63
C LEU A 479 -13.81 -7.83 5.51
N LEU A 480 -14.00 -8.81 4.61
CA LEU A 480 -13.25 -8.89 3.35
C LEU A 480 -14.07 -8.25 2.22
N LEU A 481 -13.39 -7.75 1.20
CA LEU A 481 -14.03 -7.29 -0.03
C LEU A 481 -14.45 -8.47 -0.91
N PRO A 482 -15.46 -8.29 -1.79
CA PRO A 482 -15.83 -9.32 -2.76
C PRO A 482 -14.73 -9.54 -3.78
N ILE A 483 -14.53 -10.79 -4.21
CA ILE A 483 -13.76 -11.06 -5.42
C ILE A 483 -14.56 -10.48 -6.60
N PRO A 484 -13.92 -9.64 -7.45
CA PRO A 484 -14.63 -9.02 -8.55
C PRO A 484 -15.25 -10.05 -9.51
N GLN A 485 -16.50 -9.82 -9.93
CA GLN A 485 -17.23 -10.75 -10.79
C GLN A 485 -16.49 -11.04 -12.09
N THR A 486 -15.87 -10.04 -12.69
CA THR A 486 -15.08 -10.19 -13.92
C THR A 486 -13.90 -11.15 -13.79
N GLU A 487 -13.33 -11.27 -12.58
CA GLU A 487 -12.22 -12.20 -12.32
C GLU A 487 -12.72 -13.64 -12.11
N ILE A 488 -13.93 -13.79 -11.53
CA ILE A 488 -14.61 -15.09 -11.43
C ILE A 488 -15.01 -15.59 -12.82
N ASP A 489 -15.58 -14.71 -13.65
CA ASP A 489 -16.00 -15.05 -15.01
C ASP A 489 -14.80 -15.41 -15.92
N ALA A 490 -13.64 -14.78 -15.70
CA ALA A 490 -12.42 -15.03 -16.46
C ALA A 490 -11.66 -16.30 -15.99
N ASN A 491 -11.89 -16.77 -14.78
CA ASN A 491 -11.19 -17.91 -14.20
C ASN A 491 -12.16 -18.84 -13.49
N SER A 492 -12.51 -19.96 -14.14
CA SER A 492 -13.46 -20.94 -13.64
C SER A 492 -13.06 -21.65 -12.34
N LEU A 493 -11.81 -21.48 -11.89
CA LEU A 493 -11.29 -22.01 -10.62
C LEU A 493 -11.39 -20.98 -9.46
N MET A 494 -11.82 -19.75 -9.76
CA MET A 494 -12.03 -18.73 -8.72
C MET A 494 -13.33 -18.97 -7.98
N THR A 495 -13.27 -18.74 -6.67
CA THR A 495 -14.44 -18.81 -5.78
C THR A 495 -14.67 -17.47 -5.11
N GLN A 496 -15.92 -17.13 -4.85
CA GLN A 496 -16.27 -15.90 -4.13
C GLN A 496 -15.99 -16.03 -2.62
N ASN A 497 -15.80 -14.90 -1.96
CA ASN A 497 -15.78 -14.83 -0.49
C ASN A 497 -17.18 -15.09 0.08
N PRO A 498 -17.31 -15.69 1.28
CA PRO A 498 -18.58 -15.83 1.95
C PRO A 498 -19.31 -14.48 2.08
N GLY A 499 -20.62 -14.49 1.99
CA GLY A 499 -21.45 -13.29 2.12
C GLY A 499 -21.69 -12.49 0.81
N TYR A 500 -21.13 -12.92 -0.34
CA TYR A 500 -21.27 -12.24 -1.64
C TYR A 500 -21.87 -13.14 -2.71
#